data_297d5d526772c054231a565e992bb291
#
_entry.id   297d5d526772c054231a565e992bb291
#
_cell.length_a   1.000
_cell.length_b   1.000
_cell.length_c   1.000
_cell.angle_alpha   90.00
_cell.angle_beta   90.00
_cell.angle_gamma   90.00
#
_symmetry.space_group_name_H-M   'P 1'
#
loop_
_entity.id
_entity.type
_entity.pdbx_description
1 polymer ?
#
loop_
_entity_poly.entity_id
_entity_poly.type
_entity_poly.pdbx_seq_one_letter_code
_entity_poly.pdbx_strand_id
1 'polypeptide(L)'
;MLRPALLCLACLAPRPATACETALLLAMDVSNSVDVAEYRIQAEGLALALADPVISEILVQDQIAIAVMQWAGEQRQQLSIGWTSMTSAASVAGLAARAMAMERAFVLSDTAPGPALHAAIDAFGSAPDCRRKVIDVSGDGTPNSGGSPAAARQRAERAGITVNALAIEAPGHGLAVSNFFRRALITRDGFVITARGHRAYTETLRRKILREISRVTG
;
A
#
# COMPACT_ATOMS: atom_id res chain seq x y z
N MET A 1 18.98 66.87 15.62
CA MET A 1 17.85 65.96 15.84
C MET A 1 18.12 64.69 15.06
N LEU A 2 18.68 63.63 15.73
CA LEU A 2 18.95 62.32 15.10
C LEU A 2 17.70 61.43 15.28
N ARG A 3 17.15 60.91 14.21
CA ARG A 3 16.08 59.91 14.22
C ARG A 3 16.70 58.51 14.33
N PRO A 4 16.26 57.65 15.28
CA PRO A 4 16.71 56.27 15.33
C PRO A 4 16.05 55.44 14.22
N ALA A 5 16.88 54.76 13.44
CA ALA A 5 16.43 53.77 12.47
C ALA A 5 15.99 52.50 13.22
N LEU A 6 14.72 52.14 13.11
CA LEU A 6 14.18 50.89 13.64
C LEU A 6 14.57 49.73 12.69
N LEU A 7 15.50 48.87 13.12
CA LEU A 7 15.85 47.67 12.43
C LEU A 7 14.74 46.62 12.69
N CYS A 8 13.88 46.37 11.70
CA CYS A 8 12.92 45.27 11.75
C CYS A 8 13.64 43.95 11.58
N LEU A 9 13.85 43.20 12.67
CA LEU A 9 14.32 41.83 12.65
C LEU A 9 13.18 40.94 12.12
N ALA A 10 13.23 40.56 10.84
CA ALA A 10 12.30 39.60 10.27
C ALA A 10 12.56 38.23 10.92
N CYS A 11 11.70 37.79 11.83
CA CYS A 11 11.67 36.42 12.34
C CYS A 11 11.37 35.48 11.18
N LEU A 12 12.40 34.77 10.69
CA LEU A 12 12.21 33.58 9.85
C LEU A 12 11.55 32.51 10.74
N ALA A 13 10.22 32.40 10.64
CA ALA A 13 9.52 31.26 11.21
C ALA A 13 10.08 29.98 10.58
N PRO A 14 10.44 28.95 11.38
CA PRO A 14 10.86 27.66 10.83
C PRO A 14 9.73 27.13 9.95
N ARG A 15 10.05 26.81 8.70
CA ARG A 15 9.11 26.06 7.85
C ARG A 15 8.78 24.78 8.58
N PRO A 16 7.49 24.40 8.71
CA PRO A 16 7.16 23.09 9.26
C PRO A 16 7.92 22.05 8.42
N ALA A 17 8.64 21.16 9.09
CA ALA A 17 9.22 19.98 8.45
C ALA A 17 8.08 19.32 7.64
N THR A 18 8.32 19.01 6.37
CA THR A 18 7.32 18.35 5.52
C THR A 18 6.92 17.05 6.22
N ALA A 19 5.74 17.08 6.85
CA ALA A 19 5.20 15.91 7.52
C ALA A 19 4.92 14.85 6.45
N CYS A 20 5.15 13.58 6.77
CA CYS A 20 4.80 12.43 5.93
C CYS A 20 3.39 12.60 5.34
N GLU A 21 3.29 12.60 4.01
CA GLU A 21 1.99 12.81 3.35
C GLU A 21 1.10 11.57 3.45
N THR A 22 1.66 10.38 3.21
CA THR A 22 0.90 9.13 3.20
C THR A 22 1.69 7.99 3.83
N ALA A 23 1.06 7.26 4.75
CA ALA A 23 1.48 5.93 5.16
C ALA A 23 0.73 4.92 4.28
N LEU A 24 1.45 4.21 3.40
CA LEU A 24 0.93 3.23 2.46
C LEU A 24 1.36 1.83 2.89
N LEU A 25 0.40 0.98 3.26
CA LEU A 25 0.64 -0.43 3.54
C LEU A 25 0.20 -1.26 2.32
N LEU A 26 1.14 -2.00 1.73
CA LEU A 26 0.91 -2.91 0.62
C LEU A 26 0.69 -4.32 1.18
N ALA A 27 -0.56 -4.82 1.13
CA ALA A 27 -0.95 -6.13 1.64
C ALA A 27 -1.07 -7.12 0.47
N MET A 28 -0.08 -7.99 0.32
CA MET A 28 0.05 -8.94 -0.79
C MET A 28 -0.50 -10.31 -0.42
N ASP A 29 -1.43 -10.83 -1.21
CA ASP A 29 -1.93 -12.20 -1.12
C ASP A 29 -0.84 -13.19 -1.53
N VAL A 30 -0.57 -14.15 -0.65
CA VAL A 30 0.32 -15.28 -0.89
C VAL A 30 -0.38 -16.60 -0.55
N SER A 31 -1.71 -16.63 -0.64
CA SER A 31 -2.52 -17.82 -0.42
C SER A 31 -2.26 -18.89 -1.49
N ASN A 32 -2.89 -20.05 -1.35
CA ASN A 32 -2.56 -21.23 -2.18
C ASN A 32 -2.91 -21.05 -3.67
N SER A 33 -3.74 -20.11 -4.03
CA SER A 33 -4.05 -19.73 -5.43
C SER A 33 -2.85 -19.09 -6.15
N VAL A 34 -1.95 -18.45 -5.40
CA VAL A 34 -0.73 -17.84 -5.93
C VAL A 34 0.38 -18.89 -5.97
N ASP A 35 0.83 -19.30 -7.14
CA ASP A 35 1.96 -20.21 -7.27
C ASP A 35 3.33 -19.53 -7.08
N VAL A 36 4.42 -20.31 -7.15
CA VAL A 36 5.78 -19.80 -6.94
C VAL A 36 6.18 -18.77 -8.01
N ALA A 37 5.79 -18.99 -9.26
CA ALA A 37 6.11 -18.08 -10.37
C ALA A 37 5.29 -16.78 -10.26
N GLU A 38 4.04 -16.90 -9.89
CA GLU A 38 3.13 -15.78 -9.66
C GLU A 38 3.57 -14.90 -8.48
N TYR A 39 4.01 -15.54 -7.38
CA TYR A 39 4.62 -14.82 -6.27
C TYR A 39 5.87 -14.02 -6.72
N ARG A 40 6.73 -14.65 -7.54
CA ARG A 40 7.91 -13.95 -8.09
C ARG A 40 7.51 -12.72 -8.90
N ILE A 41 6.50 -12.86 -9.76
CA ILE A 41 5.96 -11.72 -10.54
C ILE A 41 5.46 -10.61 -9.61
N GLN A 42 4.81 -10.94 -8.50
CA GLN A 42 4.35 -9.94 -7.53
C GLN A 42 5.52 -9.23 -6.84
N ALA A 43 6.51 -9.96 -6.33
CA ALA A 43 7.67 -9.39 -5.65
C ALA A 43 8.54 -8.54 -6.58
N GLU A 44 8.87 -9.06 -7.77
CA GLU A 44 9.59 -8.34 -8.81
C GLU A 44 8.80 -7.13 -9.32
N GLY A 45 7.50 -7.29 -9.53
CA GLY A 45 6.61 -6.22 -9.96
C GLY A 45 6.56 -5.04 -8.98
N LEU A 46 6.54 -5.35 -7.68
CA LEU A 46 6.63 -4.33 -6.64
C LEU A 46 7.98 -3.60 -6.69
N ALA A 47 9.08 -4.34 -6.77
CA ALA A 47 10.42 -3.76 -6.85
C ALA A 47 10.57 -2.83 -8.08
N LEU A 48 10.07 -3.27 -9.24
CA LEU A 48 10.08 -2.48 -10.47
C LEU A 48 9.18 -1.23 -10.38
N ALA A 49 8.01 -1.35 -9.78
CA ALA A 49 7.12 -0.21 -9.57
C ALA A 49 7.76 0.85 -8.65
N LEU A 50 8.41 0.42 -7.57
CA LEU A 50 9.14 1.33 -6.67
C LEU A 50 10.36 1.99 -7.35
N ALA A 51 11.02 1.28 -8.26
CA ALA A 51 12.15 1.79 -9.04
C ALA A 51 11.73 2.72 -10.21
N ASP A 52 10.43 2.86 -10.49
CA ASP A 52 9.94 3.81 -11.51
C ASP A 52 10.36 5.24 -11.12
N PRO A 53 11.00 6.02 -12.03
CA PRO A 53 11.50 7.34 -11.70
C PRO A 53 10.43 8.31 -11.18
N VAL A 54 9.22 8.26 -11.77
CA VAL A 54 8.11 9.16 -11.37
C VAL A 54 7.59 8.78 -9.99
N ILE A 55 7.43 7.49 -9.73
CA ILE A 55 7.03 7.00 -8.39
C ILE A 55 8.09 7.37 -7.36
N SER A 56 9.37 7.08 -7.65
CA SER A 56 10.49 7.36 -6.74
C SER A 56 10.57 8.85 -6.39
N GLU A 57 10.39 9.73 -7.37
CA GLU A 57 10.38 11.18 -7.13
C GLU A 57 9.25 11.60 -6.18
N ILE A 58 8.02 11.16 -6.43
CA ILE A 58 6.86 11.49 -5.58
C ILE A 58 7.04 10.92 -4.18
N LEU A 59 7.51 9.67 -4.04
CA LEU A 59 7.76 9.03 -2.75
C LEU A 59 8.69 9.86 -1.87
N VAL A 60 9.78 10.38 -2.45
CA VAL A 60 10.76 11.19 -1.74
C VAL A 60 10.22 12.59 -1.45
N GLN A 61 9.60 13.24 -2.44
CA GLN A 61 9.08 14.60 -2.32
C GLN A 61 8.02 14.71 -1.22
N ASP A 62 7.13 13.73 -1.14
CA ASP A 62 6.02 13.69 -0.20
C ASP A 62 6.35 12.89 1.08
N GLN A 63 7.61 12.44 1.24
CA GLN A 63 8.13 11.67 2.38
C GLN A 63 7.23 10.49 2.75
N ILE A 64 6.73 9.78 1.75
CA ILE A 64 5.78 8.69 1.93
C ILE A 64 6.43 7.56 2.73
N ALA A 65 5.70 7.02 3.70
CA ALA A 65 6.10 5.83 4.43
C ALA A 65 5.45 4.59 3.81
N ILE A 66 6.24 3.55 3.55
CA ILE A 66 5.74 2.30 2.96
C ILE A 66 6.05 1.13 3.89
N ALA A 67 5.09 0.22 4.01
CA ALA A 67 5.27 -1.11 4.59
C ALA A 67 4.70 -2.17 3.66
N VAL A 68 5.22 -3.40 3.73
CA VAL A 68 4.73 -4.54 2.96
C VAL A 68 4.35 -5.67 3.90
N MET A 69 3.10 -6.11 3.81
CA MET A 69 2.57 -7.25 4.54
C MET A 69 2.22 -8.36 3.56
N GLN A 70 2.63 -9.59 3.86
CA GLN A 70 2.12 -10.78 3.18
C GLN A 70 0.98 -11.38 4.00
N TRP A 71 -0.07 -11.86 3.32
CA TRP A 71 -1.21 -12.45 3.97
C TRP A 71 -1.75 -13.67 3.23
N ALA A 72 -2.41 -14.56 3.98
CA ALA A 72 -3.07 -15.76 3.45
C ALA A 72 -4.26 -16.14 4.34
N GLY A 73 -4.23 -17.27 5.08
CA GLY A 73 -5.28 -17.74 5.97
C GLY A 73 -5.50 -16.87 7.20
N GLU A 74 -6.39 -17.30 8.08
CA GLU A 74 -6.91 -16.51 9.21
C GLU A 74 -5.83 -16.01 10.19
N GLN A 75 -4.77 -16.77 10.43
CA GLN A 75 -3.68 -16.44 11.35
C GLN A 75 -2.34 -16.31 10.61
N ARG A 76 -2.38 -15.98 9.31
CA ARG A 76 -1.20 -15.91 8.46
C ARG A 76 -1.06 -14.53 7.85
N GLN A 77 -0.60 -13.58 8.67
CA GLN A 77 -0.25 -12.23 8.26
C GLN A 77 1.12 -11.90 8.84
N GLN A 78 2.00 -11.38 8.00
CA GLN A 78 3.35 -11.01 8.36
C GLN A 78 3.75 -9.68 7.73
N LEU A 79 4.19 -8.74 8.56
CA LEU A 79 4.81 -7.51 8.08
C LEU A 79 6.23 -7.85 7.60
N SER A 80 6.34 -8.23 6.33
CA SER A 80 7.60 -8.69 5.72
C SER A 80 8.60 -7.56 5.52
N ILE A 81 8.10 -6.35 5.27
CA ILE A 81 8.90 -5.13 5.26
C ILE A 81 8.21 -4.12 6.17
N GLY A 82 8.85 -3.79 7.30
CA GLY A 82 8.35 -2.79 8.25
C GLY A 82 8.36 -1.38 7.67
N TRP A 83 7.64 -0.47 8.31
CA TRP A 83 7.52 0.92 7.88
C TRP A 83 8.88 1.55 7.58
N THR A 84 8.98 2.11 6.40
CA THR A 84 10.20 2.74 5.88
C THR A 84 9.82 4.07 5.23
N SER A 85 10.36 5.17 5.75
CA SER A 85 10.12 6.51 5.21
C SER A 85 11.00 6.77 3.99
N MET A 86 10.42 7.25 2.92
CA MET A 86 11.12 7.57 1.69
C MET A 86 11.69 8.99 1.75
N THR A 87 12.87 9.12 2.33
CA THR A 87 13.55 10.42 2.55
C THR A 87 14.61 10.73 1.49
N SER A 88 14.92 9.79 0.61
CA SER A 88 15.94 9.91 -0.44
C SER A 88 15.75 8.84 -1.51
N ALA A 89 16.35 9.04 -2.68
CA ALA A 89 16.42 8.01 -3.72
C ALA A 89 17.09 6.71 -3.21
N ALA A 90 18.05 6.82 -2.31
CA ALA A 90 18.70 5.66 -1.70
C ALA A 90 17.72 4.85 -0.82
N SER A 91 16.83 5.50 -0.06
CA SER A 91 15.81 4.79 0.73
C SER A 91 14.80 4.06 -0.17
N VAL A 92 14.41 4.65 -1.30
CA VAL A 92 13.55 4.00 -2.30
C VAL A 92 14.25 2.80 -2.95
N ALA A 93 15.50 2.96 -3.38
CA ALA A 93 16.30 1.87 -3.94
C ALA A 93 16.49 0.72 -2.93
N GLY A 94 16.72 1.04 -1.67
CA GLY A 94 16.83 0.06 -0.57
C GLY A 94 15.50 -0.70 -0.36
N LEU A 95 14.35 -0.01 -0.44
CA LEU A 95 13.04 -0.66 -0.35
C LEU A 95 12.79 -1.57 -1.55
N ALA A 96 13.10 -1.12 -2.77
CA ALA A 96 12.98 -1.91 -3.99
C ALA A 96 13.85 -3.19 -3.95
N ALA A 97 15.09 -3.07 -3.47
CA ALA A 97 15.97 -4.23 -3.28
C ALA A 97 15.42 -5.24 -2.26
N ARG A 98 14.84 -4.76 -1.15
CA ARG A 98 14.18 -5.63 -0.15
C ARG A 98 12.93 -6.31 -0.72
N ALA A 99 12.14 -5.61 -1.53
CA ALA A 99 10.99 -6.19 -2.22
C ALA A 99 11.42 -7.28 -3.22
N MET A 100 12.48 -7.04 -4.00
CA MET A 100 13.05 -8.01 -4.94
C MET A 100 13.55 -9.29 -4.22
N ALA A 101 14.16 -9.14 -3.06
CA ALA A 101 14.72 -10.24 -2.25
C ALA A 101 13.71 -10.86 -1.26
N MET A 102 12.45 -10.38 -1.27
CA MET A 102 11.46 -10.83 -0.29
C MET A 102 11.07 -12.29 -0.54
N GLU A 103 11.17 -13.11 0.51
CA GLU A 103 10.75 -14.50 0.48
C GLU A 103 9.24 -14.62 0.74
N ARG A 104 8.61 -15.65 0.16
CA ARG A 104 7.21 -15.95 0.41
C ARG A 104 7.02 -16.42 1.85
N ALA A 105 6.19 -15.69 2.61
CA ALA A 105 6.01 -15.95 4.04
C ALA A 105 5.17 -17.22 4.32
N PHE A 106 4.20 -17.53 3.46
CA PHE A 106 3.28 -18.64 3.69
C PHE A 106 3.10 -19.48 2.43
N VAL A 107 2.88 -20.78 2.64
CA VAL A 107 2.54 -21.78 1.61
C VAL A 107 1.38 -22.63 2.12
N LEU A 108 0.63 -23.25 1.21
CA LEU A 108 -0.48 -24.17 1.52
C LEU A 108 -1.47 -23.55 2.52
N SER A 109 -1.98 -22.38 2.20
CA SER A 109 -2.85 -21.61 3.08
C SER A 109 -4.08 -21.09 2.36
N ASP A 110 -5.17 -20.97 3.11
CA ASP A 110 -6.44 -20.40 2.66
C ASP A 110 -6.33 -18.91 2.30
N THR A 111 -7.43 -18.36 1.78
CA THR A 111 -7.59 -16.96 1.42
C THR A 111 -8.54 -16.27 2.41
N ALA A 112 -8.01 -15.45 3.32
CA ALA A 112 -8.74 -14.80 4.40
C ALA A 112 -8.57 -13.28 4.41
N PRO A 113 -9.18 -12.53 3.48
CA PRO A 113 -9.00 -11.07 3.36
C PRO A 113 -9.55 -10.27 4.54
N GLY A 114 -10.52 -10.81 5.30
CA GLY A 114 -11.04 -10.15 6.52
C GLY A 114 -9.97 -10.06 7.62
N PRO A 115 -9.42 -11.17 8.10
CA PRO A 115 -8.27 -11.19 9.00
C PRO A 115 -7.07 -10.40 8.48
N ALA A 116 -6.75 -10.50 7.19
CA ALA A 116 -5.69 -9.71 6.57
C ALA A 116 -5.90 -8.20 6.73
N LEU A 117 -7.12 -7.73 6.49
CA LEU A 117 -7.45 -6.31 6.64
C LEU A 117 -7.41 -5.87 8.12
N HIS A 118 -7.84 -6.71 9.06
CA HIS A 118 -7.68 -6.42 10.49
C HIS A 118 -6.21 -6.25 10.88
N ALA A 119 -5.33 -7.17 10.47
CA ALA A 119 -3.90 -7.11 10.74
C ALA A 119 -3.24 -5.88 10.06
N ALA A 120 -3.66 -5.55 8.84
CA ALA A 120 -3.18 -4.36 8.14
C ALA A 120 -3.54 -3.07 8.90
N ILE A 121 -4.76 -2.98 9.46
CA ILE A 121 -5.17 -1.84 10.30
C ILE A 121 -4.31 -1.76 11.58
N ASP A 122 -4.05 -2.91 12.22
CA ASP A 122 -3.24 -2.97 13.45
C ASP A 122 -1.79 -2.53 13.21
N ALA A 123 -1.24 -2.80 12.02
CA ALA A 123 0.12 -2.40 11.64
C ALA A 123 0.33 -0.87 11.65
N PHE A 124 -0.73 -0.08 11.53
CA PHE A 124 -0.64 1.39 11.66
C PHE A 124 -0.32 1.86 13.09
N GLY A 125 -0.41 0.99 14.09
CA GLY A 125 0.05 1.32 15.46
C GLY A 125 1.55 1.64 15.54
N SER A 126 2.35 1.19 14.57
CA SER A 126 3.79 1.48 14.47
C SER A 126 4.16 2.35 13.25
N ALA A 127 3.17 2.86 12.52
CA ALA A 127 3.41 3.73 11.37
C ALA A 127 3.89 5.12 11.80
N PRO A 128 4.69 5.79 10.97
CA PRO A 128 4.92 7.23 11.14
C PRO A 128 3.60 8.01 11.10
N ASP A 129 3.56 9.14 11.79
CA ASP A 129 2.40 10.03 11.76
C ASP A 129 2.33 10.75 10.41
N CYS A 130 1.51 10.22 9.51
CA CYS A 130 1.29 10.72 8.17
C CYS A 130 -0.13 11.28 8.04
N ARG A 131 -0.30 12.26 7.18
CA ARG A 131 -1.60 12.92 6.94
C ARG A 131 -2.68 11.95 6.44
N ARG A 132 -2.29 10.98 5.61
CA ARG A 132 -3.17 9.96 5.03
C ARG A 132 -2.71 8.56 5.42
N LYS A 133 -3.66 7.67 5.62
CA LYS A 133 -3.42 6.24 5.88
C LYS A 133 -4.11 5.43 4.79
N VAL A 134 -3.35 4.63 4.06
CA VAL A 134 -3.85 3.86 2.93
C VAL A 134 -3.41 2.40 3.06
N ILE A 135 -4.35 1.47 2.89
CA ILE A 135 -4.08 0.05 2.70
C ILE A 135 -4.37 -0.30 1.23
N ASP A 136 -3.39 -0.88 0.56
CA ASP A 136 -3.53 -1.49 -0.76
C ASP A 136 -3.57 -3.00 -0.61
N VAL A 137 -4.72 -3.63 -0.87
CA VAL A 137 -4.85 -5.09 -0.83
C VAL A 137 -4.77 -5.64 -2.25
N SER A 138 -3.77 -6.50 -2.52
CA SER A 138 -3.71 -7.27 -3.76
C SER A 138 -4.06 -8.74 -3.51
N GLY A 139 -4.79 -9.36 -4.45
CA GLY A 139 -5.16 -10.78 -4.37
C GLY A 139 -5.84 -11.27 -5.63
N ASP A 140 -5.82 -12.61 -5.80
CA ASP A 140 -6.35 -13.33 -6.97
C ASP A 140 -7.55 -14.24 -6.64
N GLY A 141 -8.00 -14.23 -5.37
CA GLY A 141 -9.08 -15.09 -4.89
C GLY A 141 -10.19 -14.37 -4.13
N THR A 142 -11.35 -14.99 -4.09
CA THR A 142 -12.41 -14.69 -3.13
C THR A 142 -12.17 -15.48 -1.83
N PRO A 143 -12.70 -15.04 -0.67
CA PRO A 143 -12.43 -15.71 0.59
C PRO A 143 -12.97 -17.16 0.59
N ASN A 144 -12.16 -18.06 1.12
CA ASN A 144 -12.55 -19.42 1.45
C ASN A 144 -12.39 -19.73 2.95
N SER A 145 -11.91 -18.77 3.74
CA SER A 145 -11.86 -18.81 5.20
C SER A 145 -11.96 -17.40 5.80
N GLY A 146 -12.05 -17.30 7.14
CA GLY A 146 -12.00 -16.03 7.88
C GLY A 146 -13.23 -15.14 7.80
N GLY A 147 -14.32 -15.60 7.18
CA GLY A 147 -15.58 -14.87 7.11
C GLY A 147 -15.56 -13.61 6.24
N SER A 148 -16.56 -12.75 6.45
CA SER A 148 -16.73 -11.53 5.68
C SER A 148 -15.75 -10.41 6.12
N PRO A 149 -15.09 -9.70 5.19
CA PRO A 149 -14.24 -8.56 5.52
C PRO A 149 -15.02 -7.29 5.92
N ALA A 150 -16.36 -7.32 5.90
CA ALA A 150 -17.19 -6.14 6.17
C ALA A 150 -16.90 -5.46 7.53
N ALA A 151 -16.67 -6.25 8.59
CA ALA A 151 -16.32 -5.72 9.90
C ALA A 151 -14.95 -5.00 9.89
N ALA A 152 -13.96 -5.58 9.20
CA ALA A 152 -12.65 -4.98 9.03
C ALA A 152 -12.72 -3.69 8.22
N ARG A 153 -13.50 -3.68 7.12
CA ARG A 153 -13.77 -2.47 6.33
C ARG A 153 -14.37 -1.35 7.18
N GLN A 154 -15.40 -1.63 7.95
CA GLN A 154 -16.00 -0.64 8.86
C GLN A 154 -15.00 -0.13 9.89
N ARG A 155 -14.11 -1.00 10.39
CA ARG A 155 -13.03 -0.61 11.29
C ARG A 155 -12.06 0.36 10.61
N ALA A 156 -11.65 0.09 9.36
CA ALA A 156 -10.82 0.98 8.57
C ALA A 156 -11.48 2.36 8.38
N GLU A 157 -12.76 2.39 7.99
CA GLU A 157 -13.54 3.62 7.82
C GLU A 157 -13.58 4.46 9.12
N ARG A 158 -13.84 3.82 10.27
CA ARG A 158 -13.82 4.53 11.58
C ARG A 158 -12.43 5.04 11.96
N ALA A 159 -11.37 4.38 11.50
CA ALA A 159 -9.98 4.79 11.75
C ALA A 159 -9.46 5.82 10.73
N GLY A 160 -10.29 6.28 9.78
CA GLY A 160 -9.87 7.19 8.73
C GLY A 160 -8.85 6.58 7.76
N ILE A 161 -8.86 5.25 7.61
CA ILE A 161 -7.97 4.52 6.71
C ILE A 161 -8.70 4.22 5.41
N THR A 162 -8.14 4.64 4.29
CA THR A 162 -8.63 4.28 2.95
C THR A 162 -8.14 2.89 2.58
N VAL A 163 -9.04 2.02 2.13
CA VAL A 163 -8.70 0.70 1.60
C VAL A 163 -8.96 0.66 0.11
N ASN A 164 -7.90 0.47 -0.67
CA ASN A 164 -7.93 0.22 -2.10
C ASN A 164 -7.61 -1.25 -2.38
N ALA A 165 -7.89 -1.72 -3.59
CA ALA A 165 -7.53 -3.09 -3.97
C ALA A 165 -7.03 -3.20 -5.41
N LEU A 166 -6.12 -4.17 -5.62
CA LEU A 166 -5.71 -4.70 -6.90
C LEU A 166 -6.22 -6.13 -7.01
N ALA A 167 -7.23 -6.33 -7.84
CA ALA A 167 -7.77 -7.64 -8.12
C ALA A 167 -7.04 -8.28 -9.30
N ILE A 168 -6.51 -9.48 -9.11
CA ILE A 168 -5.90 -10.28 -10.17
C ILE A 168 -6.94 -11.28 -10.65
N GLU A 169 -7.41 -11.14 -11.88
CA GLU A 169 -8.40 -12.03 -12.49
C GLU A 169 -7.73 -13.02 -13.43
N ALA A 170 -8.08 -14.28 -13.33
CA ALA A 170 -7.58 -15.29 -14.28
C ALA A 170 -8.01 -14.94 -15.71
N PRO A 171 -7.12 -15.07 -16.71
CA PRO A 171 -7.46 -14.81 -18.10
C PRO A 171 -8.66 -15.65 -18.57
N GLY A 172 -9.61 -15.02 -19.27
CA GLY A 172 -10.81 -15.71 -19.78
C GLY A 172 -11.92 -15.92 -18.73
N HIS A 173 -11.69 -15.61 -17.47
CA HIS A 173 -12.69 -15.65 -16.42
C HIS A 173 -13.32 -14.25 -16.19
N GLY A 174 -14.47 -14.23 -15.51
CA GLY A 174 -15.18 -12.97 -15.22
C GLY A 174 -14.45 -12.02 -14.30
N LEU A 175 -15.19 -11.18 -13.60
CA LEU A 175 -14.69 -10.20 -12.64
C LEU A 175 -15.08 -10.58 -11.20
N ALA A 176 -14.90 -11.85 -10.84
CA ALA A 176 -15.35 -12.37 -9.53
C ALA A 176 -14.61 -11.70 -8.38
N VAL A 177 -13.27 -11.61 -8.45
CA VAL A 177 -12.41 -11.01 -7.42
C VAL A 177 -12.64 -9.50 -7.38
N SER A 178 -12.62 -8.82 -8.53
CA SER A 178 -12.88 -7.38 -8.64
C SER A 178 -14.24 -6.99 -8.07
N ASN A 179 -15.28 -7.77 -8.37
CA ASN A 179 -16.64 -7.54 -7.87
C ASN A 179 -16.74 -7.79 -6.37
N PHE A 180 -16.05 -8.82 -5.87
CA PHE A 180 -15.97 -9.08 -4.43
C PHE A 180 -15.27 -7.92 -3.72
N PHE A 181 -14.10 -7.48 -4.18
CA PHE A 181 -13.36 -6.38 -3.56
C PHE A 181 -14.17 -5.08 -3.54
N ARG A 182 -14.86 -4.74 -4.63
CA ARG A 182 -15.73 -3.54 -4.68
C ARG A 182 -16.86 -3.60 -3.65
N ARG A 183 -17.47 -4.77 -3.47
CA ARG A 183 -18.65 -4.90 -2.60
C ARG A 183 -18.28 -5.04 -1.13
N ALA A 184 -17.20 -5.75 -0.82
CA ALA A 184 -16.94 -6.23 0.53
C ALA A 184 -15.68 -5.69 1.18
N LEU A 185 -14.65 -5.31 0.41
CA LEU A 185 -13.32 -5.06 0.95
C LEU A 185 -12.96 -3.56 1.02
N ILE A 186 -13.14 -2.82 -0.07
CA ILE A 186 -12.72 -1.40 -0.14
C ILE A 186 -13.61 -0.49 0.69
N THR A 187 -13.06 0.60 1.21
CA THR A 187 -13.81 1.67 1.87
C THR A 187 -14.58 2.52 0.85
N ARG A 188 -15.48 3.41 1.33
CA ARG A 188 -16.29 4.27 0.47
C ARG A 188 -15.46 5.06 -0.55
N ASP A 189 -14.34 5.63 -0.10
CA ASP A 189 -13.46 6.45 -0.94
C ASP A 189 -12.35 5.64 -1.62
N GLY A 190 -12.40 4.32 -1.45
CA GLY A 190 -11.46 3.38 -2.06
C GLY A 190 -11.82 3.04 -3.51
N PHE A 191 -10.88 2.44 -4.21
CA PHE A 191 -11.06 1.98 -5.58
C PHE A 191 -10.47 0.60 -5.81
N VAL A 192 -10.94 -0.07 -6.86
CA VAL A 192 -10.37 -1.34 -7.34
C VAL A 192 -9.79 -1.14 -8.73
N ILE A 193 -8.54 -1.60 -8.93
CA ILE A 193 -7.96 -1.78 -10.25
C ILE A 193 -7.85 -3.28 -10.52
N THR A 194 -8.10 -3.68 -11.77
CA THR A 194 -8.07 -5.09 -12.18
C THR A 194 -6.85 -5.36 -13.05
N ALA A 195 -6.02 -6.34 -12.66
CA ALA A 195 -5.02 -6.96 -13.50
C ALA A 195 -5.61 -8.20 -14.19
N ARG A 196 -5.42 -8.33 -15.49
CA ARG A 196 -5.85 -9.51 -16.26
C ARG A 196 -4.74 -10.55 -16.29
N GLY A 197 -4.67 -11.34 -15.21
CA GLY A 197 -3.61 -12.29 -14.91
C GLY A 197 -2.36 -11.65 -14.31
N HIS A 198 -1.50 -12.51 -13.74
CA HIS A 198 -0.27 -12.07 -13.07
C HIS A 198 0.71 -11.35 -14.02
N ARG A 199 0.72 -11.67 -15.31
CA ARG A 199 1.56 -10.95 -16.29
C ARG A 199 1.24 -9.45 -16.41
N ALA A 200 0.00 -9.05 -16.14
CA ALA A 200 -0.41 -7.65 -16.13
C ALA A 200 -0.20 -6.95 -14.78
N TYR A 201 0.27 -7.68 -13.76
CA TYR A 201 0.37 -7.21 -12.38
C TYR A 201 1.29 -6.01 -12.26
N THR A 202 2.52 -6.09 -12.73
CA THR A 202 3.54 -5.03 -12.58
C THR A 202 3.05 -3.68 -13.10
N GLU A 203 2.53 -3.63 -14.35
CA GLU A 203 2.03 -2.38 -14.93
C GLU A 203 0.76 -1.89 -14.23
N THR A 204 -0.10 -2.82 -13.79
CA THR A 204 -1.31 -2.48 -13.04
C THR A 204 -0.97 -1.92 -11.66
N LEU A 205 0.00 -2.53 -10.96
CA LEU A 205 0.50 -2.07 -9.67
C LEU A 205 1.15 -0.68 -9.79
N ARG A 206 2.00 -0.48 -10.82
CA ARG A 206 2.61 0.82 -11.10
C ARG A 206 1.56 1.93 -11.22
N ARG A 207 0.54 1.74 -12.05
CA ARG A 207 -0.57 2.70 -12.22
C ARG A 207 -1.35 2.91 -10.94
N LYS A 208 -1.54 1.85 -10.16
CA LYS A 208 -2.25 1.90 -8.89
C LYS A 208 -1.48 2.71 -7.85
N ILE A 209 -0.19 2.43 -7.66
CA ILE A 209 0.67 3.18 -6.75
C ILE A 209 0.68 4.66 -7.12
N LEU A 210 0.86 5.00 -8.41
CA LEU A 210 0.79 6.39 -8.86
C LEU A 210 -0.52 7.07 -8.45
N ARG A 211 -1.65 6.40 -8.61
CA ARG A 211 -2.95 6.95 -8.21
C ARG A 211 -3.06 7.17 -6.70
N GLU A 212 -2.45 6.30 -5.89
CA GLU A 212 -2.51 6.36 -4.42
C GLU A 212 -1.64 7.47 -3.84
N ILE A 213 -0.45 7.66 -4.44
CA ILE A 213 0.52 8.63 -3.94
C ILE A 213 0.36 10.01 -4.60
N SER A 214 -0.26 10.11 -5.78
CA SER A 214 -0.52 11.40 -6.42
C SER A 214 -1.51 12.22 -5.56
N ARG A 215 -1.17 13.48 -5.35
CA ARG A 215 -2.12 14.42 -4.74
C ARG A 215 -3.27 14.58 -5.71
N VAL A 216 -4.45 14.12 -5.32
CA VAL A 216 -5.68 14.50 -6.04
C VAL A 216 -5.89 15.98 -5.70
N THR A 217 -5.44 16.85 -6.58
CA THR A 217 -5.89 18.25 -6.59
C THR A 217 -7.36 18.24 -7.00
N GLY A 218 -8.24 18.20 -6.00
CA GLY A 218 -9.68 18.42 -6.14
C GLY A 218 -9.99 19.90 -6.10
#